data_6b353b1c8bad5d0482ddeda5dab9d93c
#
_entry.id   6b353b1c8bad5d0482ddeda5dab9d93c
#
_cell.length_a   1.000
_cell.length_b   1.000
_cell.length_c   1.000
_cell.angle_alpha   90.00
_cell.angle_beta   90.00
_cell.angle_gamma   90.00
#
_symmetry.space_group_name_H-M   'P 1'
#
loop_
_entity.id
_entity.type
_entity.pdbx_description
1 polymer ?
#
loop_
_entity_poly.entity_id
_entity_poly.type
_entity_poly.pdbx_seq_one_letter_code
_entity_poly.pdbx_strand_id
1 'polypeptide(L)'
;VNEWFYHIDYCSNTTMYDQSVPADGNYALRVWDANQRTGYFYDFNKNASEYYKGSENKLALYFTHDWDVTNKLNLYYGARLEWQKLKGENAAVKNANGDFVGRFADYYLGATAADGTKIAPVNLSYNWLNYDFSVAATYKLTDNFGFTGDFTYIVQHPKFEAFAPATLPNTDKISVPLGRAGIYYNNSWLSLTSLFSYISKTNNNSTLNLQHGSEIKAAPLAYDIQTWGWTTDAVAHPFKGFDFHFLFTYQKPTYKKYETSITFNDGYVGKINATGNIVAEIPQILIELDPSYMITKDIKLWTSF
;
A
#
# COMPACT_ATOMS: atom_id res chain seq x y z
N VAL A 1 7.21 -13.20 16.64
CA VAL A 1 6.43 -12.41 17.58
C VAL A 1 6.98 -11.01 17.52
N ASN A 2 6.29 -10.09 16.80
CA ASN A 2 6.59 -8.68 16.92
C ASN A 2 5.80 -8.14 18.09
N GLU A 3 6.38 -8.21 19.26
CA GLU A 3 5.91 -7.48 20.43
C GLU A 3 6.35 -6.04 20.27
N TRP A 4 5.46 -5.19 19.74
CA TRP A 4 5.68 -3.77 19.75
C TRP A 4 5.29 -3.22 21.11
N PHE A 5 6.24 -3.22 22.02
CA PHE A 5 6.15 -2.38 23.21
C PHE A 5 6.52 -0.96 22.78
N TYR A 6 5.51 -0.13 22.54
CA TYR A 6 5.74 1.27 22.32
C TYR A 6 6.40 1.86 23.55
N HIS A 7 7.47 2.52 23.31
CA HIS A 7 8.27 3.40 24.15
C HIS A 7 7.88 3.39 25.61
N ILE A 8 8.64 2.67 26.35
CA ILE A 8 8.60 2.73 27.81
C ILE A 8 9.34 3.97 28.19
N ASP A 9 8.63 5.06 28.42
CA ASP A 9 9.23 6.23 29.01
C ASP A 9 9.70 5.90 30.43
N TYR A 10 10.97 5.99 30.62
CA TYR A 10 11.58 5.91 31.94
C TYR A 10 11.14 7.09 32.76
N CYS A 11 10.09 6.92 33.55
CA CYS A 11 9.65 7.92 34.49
C CYS A 11 10.58 7.95 35.68
N SER A 12 11.49 8.91 35.71
CA SER A 12 12.49 9.07 36.79
C SER A 12 11.93 9.55 38.11
N ASN A 13 10.63 9.91 38.20
CA ASN A 13 10.09 10.59 39.41
C ASN A 13 8.69 10.17 39.79
N THR A 14 8.33 8.93 39.63
CA THR A 14 6.98 8.62 39.98
C THR A 14 6.82 7.48 40.87
N THR A 15 5.99 7.71 41.68
CA THR A 15 5.24 6.79 42.44
C THR A 15 4.53 5.82 41.56
N MET A 16 4.41 4.70 42.01
CA MET A 16 3.79 3.69 41.38
C MET A 16 2.78 2.99 42.16
N TYR A 17 2.19 2.27 41.76
CA TYR A 17 1.26 1.84 41.09
C TYR A 17 0.66 0.57 41.48
N ASP A 18 -0.38 0.60 41.73
CA ASP A 18 -1.44 -0.36 41.87
C ASP A 18 -1.65 -0.99 40.49
N GLN A 19 -1.51 -2.31 40.46
CA GLN A 19 -1.88 -3.14 39.30
C GLN A 19 -3.40 -3.38 39.30
N SER A 20 -4.13 -2.86 40.29
CA SER A 20 -5.58 -2.94 40.29
C SER A 20 -6.11 -2.11 39.14
N VAL A 21 -7.04 -2.69 38.40
CA VAL A 21 -7.85 -1.99 37.43
C VAL A 21 -8.61 -0.89 38.14
N PRO A 22 -8.39 0.38 37.82
CA PRO A 22 -9.18 1.45 38.39
C PRO A 22 -10.66 1.22 38.08
N ALA A 23 -11.52 1.64 38.98
CA ALA A 23 -12.97 1.49 38.82
C ALA A 23 -13.54 2.18 37.57
N ASP A 24 -12.80 3.09 36.97
CA ASP A 24 -13.12 3.77 35.71
C ASP A 24 -12.68 3.00 34.45
N GLY A 25 -12.13 1.80 34.62
CA GLY A 25 -11.64 0.98 33.51
C GLY A 25 -10.34 1.50 32.88
N ASN A 26 -9.63 2.39 33.52
CA ASN A 26 -8.44 3.01 33.01
C ASN A 26 -7.21 2.16 33.36
N TYR A 27 -6.84 1.27 32.48
CA TYR A 27 -5.70 0.38 32.64
C TYR A 27 -4.40 1.12 32.43
N ALA A 28 -3.85 1.72 33.47
CA ALA A 28 -2.48 2.19 33.46
C ALA A 28 -1.60 1.14 34.13
N LEU A 29 -0.83 0.43 33.33
CA LEU A 29 0.21 -0.39 33.90
C LEU A 29 1.36 0.52 34.32
N ARG A 30 1.35 0.88 35.55
CA ARG A 30 2.46 1.60 36.12
C ARG A 30 3.15 0.68 37.07
N VAL A 31 4.35 0.27 36.73
CA VAL A 31 5.17 -0.52 37.59
C VAL A 31 6.48 0.23 37.78
N TRP A 32 6.45 1.30 38.52
CA TRP A 32 7.69 1.94 38.88
C TRP A 32 7.82 2.03 40.39
N ASP A 33 8.83 1.42 40.89
CA ASP A 33 9.30 1.65 42.24
C ASP A 33 10.54 2.53 42.17
N ALA A 34 10.41 3.77 42.67
CA ALA A 34 11.49 4.73 42.68
C ALA A 34 12.68 4.25 43.53
N ASN A 35 12.44 3.38 44.51
CA ASN A 35 13.50 2.85 45.34
C ASN A 35 14.22 1.67 44.69
N GLN A 36 13.53 0.92 43.88
CA GLN A 36 14.08 -0.22 43.15
C GLN A 36 14.54 0.15 41.73
N ARG A 37 14.22 1.37 41.26
CA ARG A 37 14.53 1.85 39.93
C ARG A 37 14.07 0.91 38.82
N THR A 38 12.95 0.25 39.05
CA THR A 38 12.35 -0.68 38.11
C THR A 38 10.92 -0.27 37.86
N GLY A 39 10.50 -0.32 36.62
CA GLY A 39 9.09 -0.15 36.31
C GLY A 39 8.79 0.46 34.98
N TYR A 40 7.51 0.41 34.63
CA TYR A 40 6.97 0.82 33.35
C TYR A 40 5.71 1.62 33.57
N PHE A 41 5.50 2.63 32.73
CA PHE A 41 4.23 3.31 32.62
C PHE A 41 3.67 3.07 31.20
N TYR A 42 2.50 2.48 31.11
CA TYR A 42 1.80 2.30 29.85
C TYR A 42 0.29 2.47 30.04
N ASP A 43 -0.29 3.41 29.30
CA ASP A 43 -1.73 3.66 29.31
C ASP A 43 -2.39 2.90 28.15
N PHE A 44 -2.88 1.72 28.45
CA PHE A 44 -3.54 0.87 27.49
C PHE A 44 -4.90 1.41 27.00
N ASN A 45 -5.48 2.39 27.66
CA ASN A 45 -6.73 2.98 27.20
C ASN A 45 -6.52 4.08 26.15
N LYS A 46 -5.43 4.83 26.26
CA LYS A 46 -5.10 5.89 25.31
C LYS A 46 -4.34 5.35 24.10
N ASN A 47 -3.47 4.39 24.33
CA ASN A 47 -2.65 3.79 23.31
C ASN A 47 -3.06 2.33 23.19
N ALA A 48 -3.98 2.03 22.27
CA ALA A 48 -4.29 0.65 21.96
C ALA A 48 -3.00 -0.06 21.54
N SER A 49 -2.51 -0.96 22.37
CA SER A 49 -1.41 -1.82 21.98
C SER A 49 -1.91 -2.74 20.89
N GLU A 50 -1.34 -2.60 19.73
CA GLU A 50 -1.59 -3.51 18.62
C GLU A 50 -0.93 -4.84 18.95
N TYR A 51 -1.72 -5.90 18.97
CA TYR A 51 -1.21 -7.26 19.04
C TYR A 51 -1.77 -8.04 17.88
N TYR A 52 -0.90 -8.52 17.05
CA TYR A 52 -1.26 -9.47 16.01
C TYR A 52 -0.16 -10.53 15.86
N LYS A 53 -0.59 -11.76 15.71
CA LYS A 53 0.28 -12.92 15.56
C LYS A 53 -0.31 -13.85 14.52
N GLY A 54 0.54 -14.37 13.67
CA GLY A 54 0.06 -15.32 12.65
C GLY A 54 1.13 -15.84 11.74
N SER A 55 0.67 -16.54 10.74
CA SER A 55 1.49 -17.09 9.67
C SER A 55 0.83 -16.90 8.32
N GLU A 56 1.65 -16.62 7.33
CA GLU A 56 1.25 -16.57 5.93
C GLU A 56 2.08 -17.59 5.16
N ASN A 57 1.40 -18.54 4.52
CA ASN A 57 2.05 -19.55 3.67
C ASN A 57 1.61 -19.35 2.23
N LYS A 58 2.56 -19.37 1.32
CA LYS A 58 2.35 -19.20 -0.13
C LYS A 58 2.99 -20.34 -0.90
N LEU A 59 2.27 -20.82 -1.88
CA LEU A 59 2.77 -21.76 -2.89
C LEU A 59 2.42 -21.21 -4.25
N ALA A 60 3.42 -21.00 -5.11
CA ALA A 60 3.21 -20.44 -6.42
C ALA A 60 3.82 -21.32 -7.52
N LEU A 61 3.11 -21.38 -8.65
CA LEU A 61 3.60 -21.88 -9.92
C LEU A 61 3.59 -20.73 -10.92
N TYR A 62 4.58 -20.68 -11.77
CA TYR A 62 4.66 -19.69 -12.83
C TYR A 62 5.34 -20.26 -14.08
N PHE A 63 5.03 -19.67 -15.21
CA PHE A 63 5.77 -19.86 -16.45
C PHE A 63 5.93 -18.55 -17.20
N THR A 64 6.97 -18.45 -17.99
CA THR A 64 7.18 -17.36 -18.95
C THR A 64 7.70 -17.95 -20.25
N HIS A 65 7.35 -17.34 -21.36
CA HIS A 65 7.81 -17.71 -22.68
C HIS A 65 8.10 -16.47 -23.52
N ASP A 66 9.24 -16.49 -24.17
CA ASP A 66 9.67 -15.51 -25.16
C ASP A 66 9.65 -16.20 -26.52
N TRP A 67 8.90 -15.65 -27.47
CA TRP A 67 8.65 -16.29 -28.74
C TRP A 67 8.83 -15.31 -29.92
N ASP A 68 9.85 -15.56 -30.71
CA ASP A 68 9.99 -14.94 -32.00
C ASP A 68 9.03 -15.59 -33.01
N VAL A 69 7.80 -15.06 -33.10
CA VAL A 69 6.76 -15.57 -34.00
C VAL A 69 7.20 -15.44 -35.46
N THR A 70 7.85 -14.32 -35.77
CA THR A 70 8.50 -14.04 -37.04
C THR A 70 9.74 -13.17 -36.79
N ASN A 71 10.52 -12.92 -37.83
CA ASN A 71 11.65 -11.96 -37.78
C ASN A 71 11.24 -10.50 -37.48
N LYS A 72 9.93 -10.20 -37.49
CA LYS A 72 9.36 -8.88 -37.18
C LYS A 72 8.49 -8.84 -35.94
N LEU A 73 7.98 -9.98 -35.47
CA LEU A 73 7.07 -10.05 -34.33
C LEU A 73 7.67 -10.93 -33.26
N ASN A 74 7.94 -10.31 -32.13
CA ASN A 74 8.26 -10.99 -30.88
C ASN A 74 7.09 -10.88 -29.92
N LEU A 75 6.76 -11.97 -29.22
CA LEU A 75 5.79 -12.06 -28.17
C LEU A 75 6.47 -12.58 -26.89
N TYR A 76 6.26 -11.89 -25.81
CA TYR A 76 6.59 -12.36 -24.47
C TYR A 76 5.30 -12.54 -23.67
N TYR A 77 5.10 -13.71 -23.05
CA TYR A 77 3.94 -13.92 -22.22
C TYR A 77 4.24 -14.83 -21.03
N GLY A 78 3.46 -14.68 -19.97
CA GLY A 78 3.61 -15.49 -18.79
C GLY A 78 2.38 -15.43 -17.90
N ALA A 79 2.32 -16.38 -16.98
CA ALA A 79 1.29 -16.43 -15.95
C ALA A 79 1.87 -17.00 -14.64
N ARG A 80 1.26 -16.57 -13.56
CA ARG A 80 1.53 -17.06 -12.21
C ARG A 80 0.22 -17.38 -11.50
N LEU A 81 0.21 -18.48 -10.77
CA LEU A 81 -0.86 -18.89 -9.88
C LEU A 81 -0.26 -19.11 -8.51
N GLU A 82 -0.82 -18.44 -7.50
CA GLU A 82 -0.32 -18.50 -6.13
C GLU A 82 -1.46 -18.83 -5.16
N TRP A 83 -1.33 -19.93 -4.47
CA TRP A 83 -2.15 -20.23 -3.33
C TRP A 83 -1.57 -19.55 -2.08
N GLN A 84 -2.43 -18.82 -1.35
CA GLN A 84 -2.08 -18.07 -0.13
C GLN A 84 -3.00 -18.51 1.00
N LYS A 85 -2.40 -18.94 2.10
CA LYS A 85 -3.12 -19.26 3.33
C LYS A 85 -2.62 -18.39 4.47
N LEU A 86 -3.56 -17.65 5.06
CA LEU A 86 -3.31 -16.77 6.19
C LEU A 86 -4.05 -17.28 7.41
N LYS A 87 -3.36 -17.39 8.53
CA LYS A 87 -3.93 -17.73 9.85
C LYS A 87 -3.29 -16.84 10.91
N GLY A 88 -4.09 -16.39 11.85
CA GLY A 88 -3.57 -15.57 12.95
C GLY A 88 -4.64 -15.09 13.90
N GLU A 89 -4.26 -14.16 14.72
CA GLU A 89 -5.12 -13.47 15.68
C GLU A 89 -4.75 -11.99 15.76
N ASN A 90 -5.74 -11.14 16.00
CA ASN A 90 -5.59 -9.70 16.19
C ASN A 90 -6.40 -9.24 17.40
N ALA A 91 -5.74 -8.59 18.34
CA ALA A 91 -6.34 -8.09 19.59
C ALA A 91 -6.69 -6.60 19.55
N ALA A 92 -6.46 -5.92 18.43
CA ALA A 92 -6.71 -4.48 18.29
C ALA A 92 -8.00 -4.14 17.52
N VAL A 93 -8.81 -5.13 17.16
CA VAL A 93 -10.02 -4.96 16.34
C VAL A 93 -11.11 -4.23 17.11
N LYS A 94 -11.75 -3.27 16.47
CA LYS A 94 -12.95 -2.57 16.98
C LYS A 94 -14.23 -3.17 16.38
N ASN A 95 -15.29 -3.21 17.18
CA ASN A 95 -16.62 -3.53 16.70
C ASN A 95 -17.27 -2.37 15.94
N ALA A 96 -18.49 -2.57 15.46
CA ALA A 96 -19.26 -1.54 14.74
C ALA A 96 -19.54 -0.28 15.59
N ASN A 97 -19.51 -0.39 16.91
CA ASN A 97 -19.72 0.75 17.84
C ASN A 97 -18.42 1.53 18.11
N GLY A 98 -17.28 1.05 17.61
CA GLY A 98 -15.98 1.65 17.84
C GLY A 98 -15.27 1.17 19.12
N ASP A 99 -15.84 0.17 19.82
CA ASP A 99 -15.21 -0.42 21.00
C ASP A 99 -14.17 -1.46 20.60
N PHE A 100 -13.10 -1.57 21.35
CA PHE A 100 -12.13 -2.64 21.16
C PHE A 100 -12.71 -3.98 21.60
N VAL A 101 -12.71 -4.95 20.71
CA VAL A 101 -13.24 -6.30 20.94
C VAL A 101 -12.16 -7.38 21.01
N GLY A 102 -11.03 -7.10 21.45
CA GLY A 102 -9.92 -8.05 21.52
C GLY A 102 -8.60 -7.33 21.70
N ARG A 103 -8.66 -6.22 22.40
CA ARG A 103 -7.48 -5.44 22.73
C ARG A 103 -6.51 -6.29 23.53
N PHE A 104 -5.24 -6.26 23.14
CA PHE A 104 -4.21 -7.08 23.79
C PHE A 104 -4.14 -6.86 25.31
N ALA A 105 -4.25 -5.61 25.76
CA ALA A 105 -4.25 -5.29 27.18
C ALA A 105 -5.40 -5.98 27.94
N ASP A 106 -6.61 -5.92 27.39
CA ASP A 106 -7.78 -6.53 28.00
C ASP A 106 -7.66 -8.05 28.02
N TYR A 107 -7.17 -8.64 26.94
CA TYR A 107 -6.88 -10.07 26.83
C TYR A 107 -5.80 -10.50 27.82
N TYR A 108 -4.68 -9.79 27.87
CA TYR A 108 -3.55 -10.09 28.74
C TYR A 108 -3.91 -9.98 30.22
N LEU A 109 -4.71 -8.99 30.58
CA LEU A 109 -5.18 -8.77 31.96
C LEU A 109 -6.36 -9.67 32.35
N GLY A 110 -6.89 -10.45 31.41
CA GLY A 110 -8.03 -11.33 31.64
C GLY A 110 -9.35 -10.59 31.85
N ALA A 111 -9.46 -9.37 31.25
CA ALA A 111 -10.66 -8.58 31.33
C ALA A 111 -11.88 -9.29 30.73
N THR A 112 -13.05 -8.93 31.24
CA THR A 112 -14.34 -9.38 30.70
C THR A 112 -15.14 -8.21 30.19
N ALA A 113 -15.89 -8.41 29.11
CA ALA A 113 -16.86 -7.46 28.62
C ALA A 113 -18.02 -7.28 29.62
N ALA A 114 -18.85 -6.26 29.42
CA ALA A 114 -19.99 -5.96 30.31
C ALA A 114 -21.00 -7.12 30.44
N ASP A 115 -21.04 -8.01 29.46
CA ASP A 115 -21.87 -9.23 29.48
C ASP A 115 -21.21 -10.45 30.14
N GLY A 116 -20.00 -10.28 30.71
CA GLY A 116 -19.24 -11.34 31.36
C GLY A 116 -18.41 -12.21 30.40
N THR A 117 -18.44 -11.97 29.10
CA THR A 117 -17.61 -12.70 28.16
C THR A 117 -16.14 -12.31 28.28
N LYS A 118 -15.25 -13.30 28.22
CA LYS A 118 -13.81 -13.00 28.16
C LYS A 118 -13.46 -12.29 26.86
N ILE A 119 -12.74 -11.19 26.98
CA ILE A 119 -12.17 -10.52 25.83
C ILE A 119 -11.05 -11.39 25.27
N ALA A 120 -11.09 -11.63 23.96
CA ALA A 120 -10.12 -12.48 23.27
C ALA A 120 -9.75 -11.85 21.91
N PRO A 121 -8.56 -12.14 21.41
CA PRO A 121 -8.18 -11.74 20.06
C PRO A 121 -9.14 -12.27 18.99
N VAL A 122 -9.34 -11.49 17.95
CA VAL A 122 -10.10 -11.93 16.77
C VAL A 122 -9.28 -12.92 15.97
N ASN A 123 -9.82 -14.10 15.74
CA ASN A 123 -9.16 -15.11 14.93
C ASN A 123 -9.29 -14.80 13.44
N LEU A 124 -8.18 -14.90 12.75
CA LEU A 124 -8.06 -14.72 11.30
C LEU A 124 -7.79 -16.06 10.62
N SER A 125 -8.55 -16.40 9.61
CA SER A 125 -8.32 -17.62 8.81
C SER A 125 -8.84 -17.41 7.40
N TYR A 126 -7.90 -17.21 6.47
CA TYR A 126 -8.21 -16.95 5.06
C TYR A 126 -7.45 -17.91 4.16
N ASN A 127 -8.04 -18.19 3.01
CA ASN A 127 -7.49 -19.07 2.01
C ASN A 127 -7.85 -18.49 0.63
N TRP A 128 -6.84 -18.03 -0.11
CA TRP A 128 -7.03 -17.31 -1.36
C TRP A 128 -6.22 -17.89 -2.51
N LEU A 129 -6.68 -17.60 -3.70
CA LEU A 129 -5.96 -17.84 -4.94
C LEU A 129 -5.65 -16.49 -5.58
N ASN A 130 -4.36 -16.16 -5.61
CA ASN A 130 -3.82 -15.01 -6.34
C ASN A 130 -3.37 -15.49 -7.72
N TYR A 131 -3.49 -14.63 -8.71
CA TYR A 131 -3.00 -14.93 -10.05
C TYR A 131 -2.61 -13.67 -10.80
N ASP A 132 -1.67 -13.82 -11.68
CA ASP A 132 -1.31 -12.80 -12.65
C ASP A 132 -1.03 -13.42 -14.01
N PHE A 133 -1.25 -12.65 -15.05
CA PHE A 133 -0.76 -12.95 -16.38
C PHE A 133 -0.28 -11.66 -17.06
N SER A 134 0.68 -11.81 -17.95
CA SER A 134 1.21 -10.74 -18.76
C SER A 134 1.44 -11.20 -20.18
N VAL A 135 1.27 -10.27 -21.11
CA VAL A 135 1.65 -10.42 -22.51
C VAL A 135 2.27 -9.12 -22.99
N ALA A 136 3.36 -9.21 -23.70
CA ALA A 136 3.98 -8.08 -24.39
C ALA A 136 4.24 -8.46 -25.84
N ALA A 137 4.10 -7.50 -26.73
CA ALA A 137 4.36 -7.66 -28.16
C ALA A 137 5.24 -6.54 -28.68
N THR A 138 6.22 -6.88 -29.49
CA THR A 138 7.02 -5.92 -30.24
C THR A 138 6.95 -6.28 -31.71
N TYR A 139 6.52 -5.32 -32.54
CA TYR A 139 6.44 -5.47 -33.99
C TYR A 139 7.36 -4.48 -34.70
N LYS A 140 8.34 -5.01 -35.42
CA LYS A 140 9.29 -4.24 -36.24
C LYS A 140 8.65 -3.90 -37.58
N LEU A 141 8.28 -2.66 -37.79
CA LEU A 141 7.81 -2.20 -39.08
C LEU A 141 8.97 -2.03 -40.05
N THR A 142 10.05 -1.37 -39.60
CA THR A 142 11.35 -1.24 -40.25
C THR A 142 12.46 -1.65 -39.28
N ASP A 143 13.72 -1.60 -39.73
CA ASP A 143 14.86 -1.91 -38.84
C ASP A 143 14.97 -0.92 -37.67
N ASN A 144 14.47 0.30 -37.83
CA ASN A 144 14.62 1.37 -36.85
C ASN A 144 13.31 1.75 -36.15
N PHE A 145 12.15 1.34 -36.65
CA PHE A 145 10.86 1.80 -36.17
C PHE A 145 9.88 0.64 -36.03
N GLY A 146 9.10 0.67 -34.96
CA GLY A 146 8.06 -0.31 -34.75
C GLY A 146 7.04 0.09 -33.68
N PHE A 147 6.21 -0.87 -33.37
CA PHE A 147 5.18 -0.78 -32.33
C PHE A 147 5.52 -1.70 -31.18
N THR A 148 5.18 -1.26 -29.98
CA THR A 148 5.30 -2.09 -28.79
C THR A 148 4.09 -1.90 -27.90
N GLY A 149 3.74 -2.94 -27.16
CA GLY A 149 2.66 -2.86 -26.18
C GLY A 149 2.70 -4.03 -25.25
N ASP A 150 2.11 -3.82 -24.08
CA ASP A 150 1.97 -4.87 -23.08
C ASP A 150 0.63 -4.75 -22.34
N PHE A 151 0.21 -5.88 -21.83
CA PHE A 151 -0.92 -5.96 -20.93
C PHE A 151 -0.58 -6.90 -19.79
N THR A 152 -0.84 -6.43 -18.56
CA THR A 152 -0.69 -7.22 -17.34
C THR A 152 -1.97 -7.16 -16.53
N TYR A 153 -2.40 -8.28 -15.99
CA TYR A 153 -3.53 -8.36 -15.08
C TYR A 153 -3.13 -9.10 -13.83
N ILE A 154 -3.18 -8.40 -12.69
CA ILE A 154 -2.80 -8.94 -11.39
C ILE A 154 -4.03 -9.02 -10.50
N VAL A 155 -4.22 -10.16 -9.84
CA VAL A 155 -5.20 -10.35 -8.78
C VAL A 155 -4.50 -10.84 -7.54
N GLN A 156 -4.67 -10.08 -6.45
CA GLN A 156 -4.08 -10.40 -5.16
C GLN A 156 -5.04 -10.11 -4.01
N HIS A 157 -4.80 -10.73 -2.86
CA HIS A 157 -5.52 -10.50 -1.63
C HIS A 157 -4.62 -9.82 -0.59
N PRO A 158 -5.19 -9.25 0.49
CA PRO A 158 -4.41 -8.60 1.52
C PRO A 158 -3.35 -9.52 2.12
N LYS A 159 -2.20 -8.95 2.45
CA LYS A 159 -1.15 -9.61 3.21
C LYS A 159 -1.45 -9.56 4.70
N PHE A 160 -0.71 -10.34 5.49
CA PHE A 160 -0.91 -10.41 6.93
C PHE A 160 -0.80 -9.05 7.63
N GLU A 161 0.11 -8.18 7.18
CA GLU A 161 0.31 -6.85 7.76
C GLU A 161 -0.93 -5.94 7.64
N ALA A 162 -1.78 -6.16 6.65
CA ALA A 162 -3.02 -5.40 6.49
C ALA A 162 -4.03 -5.64 7.62
N PHE A 163 -3.86 -6.71 8.41
CA PHE A 163 -4.72 -7.07 9.53
C PHE A 163 -4.21 -6.56 10.88
N ALA A 164 -3.10 -5.85 10.91
CA ALA A 164 -2.56 -5.24 12.12
C ALA A 164 -3.39 -4.07 12.66
N PRO A 165 -3.98 -3.18 11.82
CA PRO A 165 -4.78 -2.05 12.30
C PRO A 165 -6.03 -2.49 13.08
N ALA A 166 -6.53 -1.59 13.90
CA ALA A 166 -7.76 -1.77 14.69
C ALA A 166 -9.01 -2.02 13.84
N THR A 167 -8.99 -1.66 12.57
CA THR A 167 -10.06 -1.94 11.61
C THR A 167 -9.60 -3.02 10.66
N LEU A 168 -10.35 -4.12 10.59
CA LEU A 168 -10.05 -5.18 9.63
C LEU A 168 -10.15 -4.64 8.19
N PRO A 169 -9.22 -5.02 7.31
CA PRO A 169 -9.24 -4.60 5.92
C PRO A 169 -10.40 -5.27 5.18
N ASN A 170 -10.81 -4.65 4.08
CA ASN A 170 -11.60 -5.36 3.09
C ASN A 170 -10.78 -6.54 2.55
N THR A 171 -11.34 -7.74 2.61
CA THR A 171 -10.68 -8.97 2.18
C THR A 171 -10.99 -9.36 0.73
N ASP A 172 -11.75 -8.52 0.02
CA ASP A 172 -12.00 -8.70 -1.40
C ASP A 172 -10.71 -8.59 -2.20
N LYS A 173 -10.69 -9.27 -3.33
CA LYS A 173 -9.54 -9.25 -4.23
C LYS A 173 -9.22 -7.83 -4.72
N ILE A 174 -7.95 -7.52 -4.74
CA ILE A 174 -7.39 -6.34 -5.39
C ILE A 174 -7.03 -6.74 -6.82
N SER A 175 -7.56 -6.05 -7.82
CA SER A 175 -7.19 -6.28 -9.20
C SER A 175 -6.49 -5.07 -9.81
N VAL A 176 -5.43 -5.35 -10.58
CA VAL A 176 -4.61 -4.32 -11.22
C VAL A 176 -4.45 -4.66 -12.71
N PRO A 177 -5.40 -4.24 -13.58
CA PRO A 177 -5.15 -4.19 -15.00
C PRO A 177 -4.19 -3.05 -15.35
N LEU A 178 -3.17 -3.34 -16.12
CA LEU A 178 -2.22 -2.40 -16.72
C LEU A 178 -2.13 -2.70 -18.21
N GLY A 179 -2.32 -1.72 -19.05
CA GLY A 179 -2.08 -1.82 -20.48
C GLY A 179 -1.25 -0.64 -20.98
N ARG A 180 -0.28 -0.91 -21.84
CA ARG A 180 0.52 0.12 -22.54
C ARG A 180 0.60 -0.22 -24.01
N ALA A 181 0.58 0.81 -24.85
CA ALA A 181 0.81 0.64 -26.28
C ALA A 181 1.42 1.91 -26.86
N GLY A 182 2.30 1.76 -27.83
CA GLY A 182 2.92 2.90 -28.49
C GLY A 182 3.94 2.50 -29.53
N ILE A 183 4.87 3.41 -29.75
CA ILE A 183 5.90 3.31 -30.77
C ILE A 183 7.28 3.33 -30.15
N TYR A 184 8.21 2.75 -30.86
CA TYR A 184 9.63 2.94 -30.60
C TYR A 184 10.36 3.29 -31.88
N TYR A 185 11.43 4.07 -31.72
CA TYR A 185 12.38 4.38 -32.79
C TYR A 185 13.79 4.22 -32.22
N ASN A 186 14.66 3.55 -32.97
CA ASN A 186 16.03 3.34 -32.54
C ASN A 186 16.97 3.36 -33.73
N ASN A 187 17.95 4.25 -33.69
CA ASN A 187 19.05 4.31 -34.67
C ASN A 187 20.37 4.63 -33.95
N SER A 188 21.43 4.93 -34.71
CA SER A 188 22.76 5.18 -34.15
C SER A 188 22.87 6.41 -33.22
N TRP A 189 21.95 7.35 -33.28
CA TRP A 189 22.02 8.59 -32.52
C TRP A 189 20.78 8.87 -31.66
N LEU A 190 19.67 8.18 -31.88
CA LEU A 190 18.42 8.40 -31.15
C LEU A 190 17.76 7.03 -30.79
N SER A 191 17.48 6.85 -29.50
CA SER A 191 16.56 5.85 -29.00
C SER A 191 15.35 6.55 -28.40
N LEU A 192 14.16 6.25 -28.88
CA LEU A 192 12.91 6.88 -28.44
C LEU A 192 11.84 5.81 -28.25
N THR A 193 11.12 5.90 -27.12
CA THR A 193 9.90 5.14 -26.87
C THR A 193 8.81 6.09 -26.42
N SER A 194 7.62 5.96 -26.99
CA SER A 194 6.47 6.78 -26.64
C SER A 194 5.25 5.89 -26.46
N LEU A 195 4.72 5.84 -25.22
CA LEU A 195 3.69 4.91 -24.79
C LEU A 195 2.49 5.63 -24.20
N PHE A 196 1.34 5.27 -24.64
CA PHE A 196 0.08 5.53 -23.96
C PHE A 196 -0.19 4.40 -22.96
N SER A 197 -0.66 4.73 -21.75
CA SER A 197 -0.86 3.78 -20.68
C SER A 197 -2.23 3.93 -19.99
N TYR A 198 -2.74 2.83 -19.53
CA TYR A 198 -3.87 2.75 -18.62
C TYR A 198 -3.54 1.80 -17.49
N ILE A 199 -3.73 2.24 -16.26
CA ILE A 199 -3.66 1.40 -15.06
C ILE A 199 -4.87 1.66 -14.19
N SER A 200 -5.41 0.61 -13.60
CA SER A 200 -6.41 0.74 -12.54
C SER A 200 -6.03 -0.16 -11.37
N LYS A 201 -6.46 0.22 -10.19
CA LYS A 201 -6.31 -0.61 -8.99
C LYS A 201 -7.61 -0.54 -8.19
N THR A 202 -8.22 -1.69 -7.95
CA THR A 202 -9.47 -1.80 -7.20
C THR A 202 -9.24 -2.20 -5.76
N ASN A 203 -10.22 -1.91 -4.92
CA ASN A 203 -10.26 -2.32 -3.50
C ASN A 203 -9.00 -1.92 -2.71
N ASN A 204 -8.47 -0.70 -2.94
CA ASN A 204 -7.46 -0.14 -2.05
C ASN A 204 -8.10 0.10 -0.70
N ASN A 205 -7.43 -0.35 0.36
CA ASN A 205 -7.92 -0.15 1.72
C ASN A 205 -7.28 1.08 2.36
N SER A 206 -8.10 1.86 3.04
CA SER A 206 -7.70 3.00 3.86
C SER A 206 -8.65 3.16 5.04
N THR A 207 -8.29 4.03 5.96
CA THR A 207 -9.15 4.43 7.07
C THR A 207 -9.12 5.96 7.14
N LEU A 208 -10.29 6.56 7.17
CA LEU A 208 -10.44 8.00 7.33
C LEU A 208 -10.95 8.31 8.73
N ASN A 209 -10.33 9.29 9.39
CA ASN A 209 -10.86 9.81 10.65
C ASN A 209 -11.82 10.95 10.36
N LEU A 210 -13.10 10.72 10.59
CA LEU A 210 -14.16 11.72 10.44
C LEU A 210 -14.48 12.32 11.80
N GLN A 211 -14.61 13.65 11.85
CA GLN A 211 -14.91 14.37 13.07
C GLN A 211 -16.28 15.05 12.97
N HIS A 212 -17.07 14.92 14.03
CA HIS A 212 -18.31 15.67 14.23
C HIS A 212 -18.38 16.17 15.67
N GLY A 213 -18.36 17.49 15.85
CA GLY A 213 -18.19 18.09 17.17
C GLY A 213 -16.86 17.65 17.82
N SER A 214 -16.93 17.09 18.99
CA SER A 214 -15.77 16.51 19.71
C SER A 214 -15.55 15.03 19.42
N GLU A 215 -16.46 14.37 18.70
CA GLU A 215 -16.37 12.96 18.40
C GLU A 215 -15.55 12.71 17.13
N ILE A 216 -14.59 11.78 17.19
CA ILE A 216 -13.80 11.33 16.05
C ILE A 216 -14.04 9.84 15.86
N LYS A 217 -14.45 9.44 14.66
CA LYS A 217 -14.63 8.04 14.29
C LYS A 217 -13.79 7.64 13.09
N ALA A 218 -13.23 6.44 13.14
CA ALA A 218 -12.52 5.84 12.02
C ALA A 218 -13.53 5.21 11.05
N ALA A 219 -13.58 5.72 9.83
CA ALA A 219 -14.40 5.20 8.75
C ALA A 219 -13.55 4.34 7.81
N PRO A 220 -13.80 3.03 7.69
CA PRO A 220 -13.12 2.20 6.71
C PRO A 220 -13.53 2.62 5.30
N LEU A 221 -12.57 2.62 4.39
CA LEU A 221 -12.76 2.98 3.00
C LEU A 221 -12.10 1.97 2.09
N ALA A 222 -12.89 1.34 1.22
CA ALA A 222 -12.38 0.62 0.06
C ALA A 222 -12.59 1.50 -1.18
N TYR A 223 -11.52 1.82 -1.88
CA TYR A 223 -11.56 2.72 -3.01
C TYR A 223 -10.82 2.20 -4.23
N ASP A 224 -11.25 2.66 -5.40
CA ASP A 224 -10.67 2.32 -6.68
C ASP A 224 -10.00 3.56 -7.29
N ILE A 225 -8.85 3.35 -7.93
CA ILE A 225 -8.17 4.38 -8.70
C ILE A 225 -7.97 3.93 -10.14
N GLN A 226 -7.89 4.89 -11.04
CA GLN A 226 -7.47 4.67 -12.42
C GLN A 226 -6.57 5.83 -12.88
N THR A 227 -5.63 5.52 -13.73
CA THR A 227 -4.71 6.50 -14.31
C THR A 227 -4.60 6.26 -15.80
N TRP A 228 -4.87 7.29 -16.57
CA TRP A 228 -4.49 7.39 -17.97
C TRP A 228 -3.19 8.16 -18.04
N GLY A 229 -2.28 7.71 -18.87
CA GLY A 229 -0.98 8.34 -18.99
C GLY A 229 -0.39 8.26 -20.39
N TRP A 230 0.59 9.12 -20.60
CA TRP A 230 1.44 9.11 -21.77
C TRP A 230 2.87 9.39 -21.30
N THR A 231 3.79 8.50 -21.68
CA THR A 231 5.21 8.66 -21.35
C THR A 231 6.02 8.62 -22.65
N THR A 232 6.91 9.58 -22.80
CA THR A 232 7.92 9.58 -23.86
C THR A 232 9.29 9.61 -23.21
N ASP A 233 10.11 8.66 -23.56
CA ASP A 233 11.49 8.51 -23.13
C ASP A 233 12.38 8.56 -24.36
N ALA A 234 13.38 9.44 -24.38
CA ALA A 234 14.29 9.60 -25.49
C ALA A 234 15.73 9.79 -25.01
N VAL A 235 16.63 9.00 -25.56
CA VAL A 235 18.08 9.16 -25.38
C VAL A 235 18.70 9.49 -26.72
N ALA A 236 19.42 10.61 -26.79
CA ALA A 236 20.02 11.09 -28.02
C ALA A 236 21.52 11.36 -27.89
N HIS A 237 22.26 10.98 -28.90
CA HIS A 237 23.70 11.22 -29.07
C HIS A 237 23.95 11.95 -30.40
N PRO A 238 23.47 13.21 -30.57
CA PRO A 238 23.42 13.88 -31.88
C PRO A 238 24.78 14.21 -32.46
N PHE A 239 25.80 14.33 -31.60
CA PHE A 239 27.20 14.53 -32.03
C PHE A 239 28.16 14.01 -30.95
N LYS A 240 29.41 13.84 -31.32
CA LYS A 240 30.45 13.27 -30.47
C LYS A 240 30.59 14.02 -29.13
N GLY A 241 30.44 13.28 -28.04
CA GLY A 241 30.62 13.79 -26.67
C GLY A 241 29.36 14.42 -26.07
N PHE A 242 28.27 14.58 -26.81
CA PHE A 242 27.02 15.08 -26.27
C PHE A 242 26.01 13.95 -26.13
N ASP A 243 25.49 13.78 -24.91
CA ASP A 243 24.40 12.89 -24.60
C ASP A 243 23.23 13.69 -24.01
N PHE A 244 22.04 13.33 -24.38
CA PHE A 244 20.82 13.98 -23.90
C PHE A 244 19.76 12.93 -23.59
N HIS A 245 19.25 12.93 -22.36
CA HIS A 245 18.09 12.16 -21.98
C HIS A 245 16.91 13.09 -21.76
N PHE A 246 15.77 12.71 -22.26
CA PHE A 246 14.50 13.40 -22.13
C PHE A 246 13.44 12.42 -21.68
N LEU A 247 12.85 12.67 -20.51
CA LEU A 247 11.67 11.96 -20.04
C LEU A 247 10.51 12.94 -19.88
N PHE A 248 9.41 12.62 -20.50
CA PHE A 248 8.15 13.33 -20.36
C PHE A 248 7.07 12.35 -19.94
N THR A 249 6.35 12.64 -18.85
CA THR A 249 5.17 11.89 -18.44
C THR A 249 4.02 12.83 -18.20
N TYR A 250 2.91 12.58 -18.87
CA TYR A 250 1.61 13.11 -18.53
C TYR A 250 0.76 11.99 -17.93
N GLN A 251 0.10 12.24 -16.81
CA GLN A 251 -0.80 11.27 -16.19
C GLN A 251 -1.99 11.95 -15.55
N LYS A 252 -3.14 11.27 -15.61
CA LYS A 252 -4.38 11.73 -14.99
C LYS A 252 -4.91 10.66 -14.02
N PRO A 253 -4.38 10.62 -12.80
CA PRO A 253 -4.87 9.72 -11.77
C PRO A 253 -6.20 10.22 -11.22
N THR A 254 -7.22 9.38 -11.19
CA THR A 254 -8.56 9.73 -10.70
C THR A 254 -9.11 8.64 -9.80
N TYR A 255 -9.87 9.04 -8.81
CA TYR A 255 -10.69 8.11 -8.02
C TYR A 255 -11.86 7.62 -8.86
N LYS A 256 -11.89 6.33 -9.17
CA LYS A 256 -13.00 5.68 -9.88
C LYS A 256 -14.15 5.37 -8.92
N LYS A 257 -13.83 5.04 -7.68
CA LYS A 257 -14.74 4.87 -6.56
C LYS A 257 -14.04 5.39 -5.33
N TYR A 258 -14.61 6.36 -4.63
CA TYR A 258 -14.09 6.89 -3.38
C TYR A 258 -15.25 7.45 -2.58
N GLU A 259 -15.92 6.59 -1.84
CA GLU A 259 -17.06 6.98 -1.01
C GLU A 259 -17.13 6.15 0.27
N THR A 260 -17.43 6.80 1.36
CA THR A 260 -17.69 6.17 2.64
C THR A 260 -18.64 7.03 3.48
N SER A 261 -19.26 6.41 4.47
CA SER A 261 -20.08 7.12 5.45
C SER A 261 -19.96 6.49 6.81
N ILE A 262 -20.14 7.29 7.84
CA ILE A 262 -20.17 6.82 9.23
C ILE A 262 -21.25 7.56 10.00
N THR A 263 -21.90 6.84 10.91
CA THR A 263 -22.92 7.42 11.79
C THR A 263 -22.30 7.74 13.15
N PHE A 264 -22.44 8.98 13.58
CA PHE A 264 -22.02 9.45 14.91
C PHE A 264 -23.05 9.11 15.97
N ASN A 265 -22.68 9.24 17.25
CA ASN A 265 -23.53 8.83 18.38
C ASN A 265 -24.82 9.65 18.51
N ASP A 266 -24.82 10.88 18.02
CA ASP A 266 -25.99 11.77 17.95
C ASP A 266 -26.90 11.48 16.75
N GLY A 267 -26.57 10.48 15.92
CA GLY A 267 -27.31 10.11 14.72
C GLY A 267 -26.89 10.89 13.46
N TYR A 268 -25.95 11.82 13.55
CA TYR A 268 -25.41 12.49 12.37
C TYR A 268 -24.67 11.51 11.46
N VAL A 269 -24.92 11.63 10.15
CA VAL A 269 -24.24 10.77 9.14
C VAL A 269 -23.21 11.61 8.39
N GLY A 270 -21.95 11.43 8.74
CA GLY A 270 -20.83 11.96 7.98
C GLY A 270 -20.62 11.17 6.68
N LYS A 271 -20.55 11.87 5.54
CA LYS A 271 -20.34 11.26 4.22
C LYS A 271 -19.16 11.92 3.52
N ILE A 272 -18.34 11.10 2.87
CA ILE A 272 -17.29 11.56 1.97
C ILE A 272 -17.53 10.91 0.61
N ASN A 273 -17.46 11.71 -0.45
CA ASN A 273 -17.41 11.22 -1.82
C ASN A 273 -16.43 12.08 -2.63
N ALA A 274 -15.35 11.46 -3.06
CA ALA A 274 -14.35 12.07 -3.93
C ALA A 274 -14.25 11.33 -5.28
N THR A 275 -15.25 10.51 -5.62
CA THR A 275 -15.31 9.81 -6.90
C THR A 275 -15.24 10.80 -8.07
N GLY A 276 -14.36 10.54 -9.02
CA GLY A 276 -14.10 11.43 -10.17
C GLY A 276 -13.04 12.50 -9.94
N ASN A 277 -12.68 12.78 -8.68
CA ASN A 277 -11.62 13.73 -8.37
C ASN A 277 -10.23 13.18 -8.72
N ILE A 278 -9.30 14.08 -8.95
CA ILE A 278 -7.88 13.75 -9.14
C ILE A 278 -7.32 13.25 -7.80
N VAL A 279 -6.48 12.22 -7.86
CA VAL A 279 -5.78 11.71 -6.68
C VAL A 279 -4.76 12.75 -6.23
N ALA A 280 -4.84 13.13 -4.95
CA ALA A 280 -3.96 14.13 -4.37
C ALA A 280 -2.49 13.65 -4.36
N GLU A 281 -1.56 14.60 -4.35
CA GLU A 281 -0.11 14.37 -4.20
C GLU A 281 0.56 13.59 -5.34
N ILE A 282 -0.16 13.35 -6.43
CA ILE A 282 0.42 12.74 -7.64
C ILE A 282 0.55 13.82 -8.72
N PRO A 283 1.78 14.17 -9.12
CA PRO A 283 1.98 15.15 -10.18
C PRO A 283 1.43 14.65 -11.51
N GLN A 284 0.72 15.53 -12.24
CA GLN A 284 0.15 15.18 -13.53
C GLN A 284 1.14 15.28 -14.68
N ILE A 285 2.14 16.11 -14.52
CA ILE A 285 3.22 16.32 -15.50
C ILE A 285 4.54 16.16 -14.79
N LEU A 286 5.40 15.33 -15.37
CA LEU A 286 6.79 15.15 -14.98
C LEU A 286 7.64 15.34 -16.22
N ILE A 287 8.69 16.13 -16.09
CA ILE A 287 9.68 16.37 -17.15
C ILE A 287 11.05 16.20 -16.53
N GLU A 288 11.90 15.44 -17.18
CA GLU A 288 13.29 15.25 -16.81
C GLU A 288 14.16 15.54 -18.04
N LEU A 289 15.19 16.34 -17.85
CA LEU A 289 16.12 16.74 -18.89
C LEU A 289 17.54 16.56 -18.36
N ASP A 290 18.30 15.64 -18.95
CA ASP A 290 19.65 15.31 -18.52
C ASP A 290 20.65 15.47 -19.65
N PRO A 291 21.04 16.71 -19.99
CA PRO A 291 22.12 16.94 -20.94
C PRO A 291 23.48 16.65 -20.30
N SER A 292 24.38 16.07 -21.05
CA SER A 292 25.76 15.89 -20.66
C SER A 292 26.72 16.10 -21.86
N TYR A 293 27.91 16.60 -21.55
CA TYR A 293 28.90 16.85 -22.59
C TYR A 293 30.31 16.49 -22.12
N MET A 294 31.00 15.69 -22.91
CA MET A 294 32.41 15.34 -22.73
C MET A 294 33.28 16.44 -23.32
N ILE A 295 33.82 17.33 -22.50
CA ILE A 295 34.75 18.40 -22.92
C ILE A 295 36.08 17.80 -23.38
N THR A 296 36.59 16.86 -22.62
CA THR A 296 37.77 16.05 -22.90
C THR A 296 37.50 14.59 -22.57
N LYS A 297 38.42 13.69 -22.88
CA LYS A 297 38.31 12.29 -22.50
C LYS A 297 38.19 12.07 -20.97
N ASP A 298 38.63 13.04 -20.15
CA ASP A 298 38.71 12.94 -18.69
C ASP A 298 37.73 13.88 -17.99
N ILE A 299 37.05 14.81 -18.73
CA ILE A 299 36.15 15.82 -18.16
C ILE A 299 34.78 15.72 -18.79
N LYS A 300 33.76 15.40 -18.00
CA LYS A 300 32.35 15.38 -18.38
C LYS A 300 31.57 16.42 -17.56
N LEU A 301 30.85 17.28 -18.21
CA LEU A 301 29.80 18.12 -17.61
C LEU A 301 28.46 17.43 -17.74
N TRP A 302 27.65 17.54 -16.72
CA TRP A 302 26.29 17.04 -16.75
C TRP A 302 25.39 17.85 -15.84
N THR A 303 24.11 17.85 -16.11
CA THR A 303 23.07 18.44 -15.26
C THR A 303 21.79 17.64 -15.41
N SER A 304 20.91 17.76 -14.43
CA SER A 304 19.56 17.16 -14.42
C SER A 304 18.55 18.21 -13.95
N PHE A 305 17.43 18.30 -14.63
CA PHE A 305 16.33 19.23 -14.33
C PHE A 305 15.01 18.49 -14.16
#